data_fd7d8693b2db3dde285d00bf9eb64065
#
_entry.id   fd7d8693b2db3dde285d00bf9eb64065
#
_cell.length_a   1.000
_cell.length_b   1.000
_cell.length_c   1.000
_cell.angle_alpha   90.00
_cell.angle_beta   90.00
_cell.angle_gamma   90.00
#
_symmetry.space_group_name_H-M   'P 1'
#
loop_
_entity.id
_entity.type
_entity.pdbx_description
1 polymer ?
#
loop_
_entity_poly.entity_id
_entity_poly.type
_entity_poly.pdbx_seq_one_letter_code
_entity_poly.pdbx_strand_id
1 'polypeptide(L)'
;MKIAIYGGSFNPMHIGHEKIVDYVLKNLDMDKIIIIPVGIPSHRENNLEQSNTRLKICKEIFKNNEKVEVSDIEIKAEGKSYSYDTLLKLIEIYGKDNEFFEIIGEDSLKNLKTWKNYKELLNLCKFIVFRRKDDKNIEIDNEFLNNKNIIILENEYYNISSTEIRNKVKNKEDISGLVNEKVKNLIEKEYID
;
A
#
# COMPACT_ATOMS: atom_id res chain seq x y z
N MET A 1 -12.86 -15.92 -3.48
CA MET A 1 -12.94 -14.49 -3.19
C MET A 1 -11.90 -13.75 -4.00
N LYS A 2 -12.16 -12.48 -4.33
CA LYS A 2 -11.18 -11.53 -4.86
C LYS A 2 -10.58 -10.74 -3.70
N ILE A 3 -9.30 -10.96 -3.42
CA ILE A 3 -8.59 -10.36 -2.29
C ILE A 3 -7.51 -9.42 -2.81
N ALA A 4 -7.63 -8.13 -2.53
CA ALA A 4 -6.61 -7.17 -2.85
C ALA A 4 -5.65 -6.97 -1.68
N ILE A 5 -4.36 -6.87 -1.95
CA ILE A 5 -3.29 -6.61 -0.99
C ILE A 5 -2.79 -5.19 -1.24
N TYR A 6 -2.77 -4.38 -0.22
CA TYR A 6 -2.20 -3.04 -0.30
C TYR A 6 -1.06 -2.90 0.70
N GLY A 7 0.13 -3.25 0.24
CA GLY A 7 1.37 -3.10 0.97
C GLY A 7 1.91 -1.67 0.88
N GLY A 8 2.49 -1.17 1.97
CA GLY A 8 3.07 0.16 1.96
C GLY A 8 3.78 0.53 3.25
N SER A 9 4.58 1.59 3.18
CA SER A 9 5.23 2.14 4.37
C SER A 9 4.24 2.71 5.35
N PHE A 10 3.20 3.39 4.82
CA PHE A 10 2.18 4.10 5.60
C PHE A 10 2.81 4.89 6.75
N ASN A 11 3.69 5.83 6.42
CA ASN A 11 4.56 6.54 7.37
C ASN A 11 4.36 8.08 7.37
N PRO A 12 3.16 8.56 7.78
CA PRO A 12 1.94 7.84 8.13
C PRO A 12 1.04 7.51 6.93
N MET A 13 0.00 6.71 7.16
CA MET A 13 -1.14 6.59 6.26
C MET A 13 -1.88 7.93 6.15
N HIS A 14 -2.38 8.26 4.98
CA HIS A 14 -3.03 9.54 4.69
C HIS A 14 -4.24 9.39 3.76
N ILE A 15 -5.01 10.46 3.58
CA ILE A 15 -6.24 10.47 2.79
C ILE A 15 -6.03 9.93 1.36
N GLY A 16 -4.88 10.18 0.74
CA GLY A 16 -4.58 9.62 -0.59
C GLY A 16 -4.57 8.08 -0.60
N HIS A 17 -4.06 7.44 0.45
CA HIS A 17 -4.12 5.98 0.57
C HIS A 17 -5.56 5.48 0.82
N GLU A 18 -6.33 6.17 1.65
CA GLU A 18 -7.75 5.83 1.92
C GLU A 18 -8.57 5.90 0.64
N LYS A 19 -8.40 6.95 -0.16
CA LYS A 19 -9.08 7.10 -1.45
C LYS A 19 -8.76 5.99 -2.45
N ILE A 20 -7.53 5.45 -2.44
CA ILE A 20 -7.16 4.27 -3.23
C ILE A 20 -7.96 3.06 -2.78
N VAL A 21 -8.06 2.82 -1.47
CA VAL A 21 -8.86 1.73 -0.89
C VAL A 21 -10.33 1.86 -1.29
N ASP A 22 -10.91 3.05 -1.12
CA ASP A 22 -12.30 3.33 -1.49
C ASP A 22 -12.55 3.13 -2.99
N TYR A 23 -11.62 3.58 -3.83
CA TYR A 23 -11.72 3.39 -5.28
C TYR A 23 -11.74 1.91 -5.66
N VAL A 24 -10.83 1.12 -5.09
CA VAL A 24 -10.74 -0.33 -5.37
C VAL A 24 -12.00 -1.06 -4.92
N LEU A 25 -12.50 -0.77 -3.72
CA LEU A 25 -13.73 -1.38 -3.21
C LEU A 25 -14.96 -1.01 -4.05
N LYS A 26 -15.02 0.23 -4.54
CA LYS A 26 -16.18 0.74 -5.29
C LYS A 26 -16.20 0.28 -6.75
N ASN A 27 -15.03 0.19 -7.39
CA ASN A 27 -14.96 0.06 -8.84
C ASN A 27 -14.45 -1.30 -9.34
N LEU A 28 -13.81 -2.12 -8.49
CA LEU A 28 -13.16 -3.37 -8.92
C LEU A 28 -13.79 -4.64 -8.32
N ASP A 29 -14.95 -4.52 -7.68
CA ASP A 29 -15.71 -5.66 -7.14
C ASP A 29 -14.83 -6.59 -6.28
N MET A 30 -14.08 -6.01 -5.33
CA MET A 30 -13.26 -6.78 -4.39
C MET A 30 -14.09 -7.23 -3.19
N ASP A 31 -13.88 -8.48 -2.78
CA ASP A 31 -14.50 -9.03 -1.57
C ASP A 31 -13.78 -8.52 -0.31
N LYS A 32 -12.46 -8.36 -0.38
CA LYS A 32 -11.61 -7.94 0.74
C LYS A 32 -10.39 -7.15 0.26
N ILE A 33 -9.97 -6.20 1.08
CA ILE A 33 -8.64 -5.56 0.97
C ILE A 33 -7.85 -5.83 2.24
N ILE A 34 -6.61 -6.28 2.10
CA ILE A 34 -5.66 -6.47 3.20
C ILE A 34 -4.63 -5.35 3.15
N ILE A 35 -4.66 -4.47 4.14
CA ILE A 35 -3.65 -3.42 4.33
C ILE A 35 -2.46 -4.00 5.08
N ILE A 36 -1.26 -3.87 4.53
CA ILE A 36 -0.05 -4.44 5.13
C ILE A 36 0.99 -3.34 5.32
N PRO A 37 1.09 -2.75 6.51
CA PRO A 37 2.22 -1.90 6.83
C PRO A 37 3.52 -2.70 6.77
N VAL A 38 4.47 -2.25 5.95
CA VAL A 38 5.75 -2.94 5.75
C VAL A 38 6.49 -3.10 7.08
N GLY A 39 7.10 -4.26 7.26
CA GLY A 39 8.01 -4.51 8.38
C GLY A 39 9.35 -3.81 8.16
N ILE A 40 10.38 -4.54 7.75
CA ILE A 40 11.67 -3.99 7.33
C ILE A 40 11.69 -3.90 5.80
N PRO A 41 11.70 -2.68 5.21
CA PRO A 41 11.66 -2.54 3.77
C PRO A 41 12.89 -3.17 3.09
N SER A 42 12.66 -3.84 1.94
CA SER A 42 13.74 -4.50 1.18
C SER A 42 14.53 -3.54 0.30
N HIS A 43 13.91 -2.42 -0.12
CA HIS A 43 14.43 -1.53 -1.18
C HIS A 43 15.08 -0.25 -0.66
N ARG A 44 15.09 0.00 0.64
CA ARG A 44 15.61 1.23 1.24
C ARG A 44 16.04 1.00 2.68
N GLU A 45 16.74 1.98 3.25
CA GLU A 45 17.05 2.01 4.67
C GLU A 45 15.77 2.03 5.52
N ASN A 46 15.82 1.38 6.66
CA ASN A 46 14.71 1.37 7.60
C ASN A 46 14.74 2.62 8.48
N ASN A 47 14.29 3.74 7.91
CA ASN A 47 14.10 5.01 8.61
C ASN A 47 12.61 5.33 8.84
N LEU A 48 11.80 4.29 8.94
CA LEU A 48 10.37 4.42 9.19
C LEU A 48 10.12 4.63 10.68
N GLU A 49 9.02 5.34 10.97
CA GLU A 49 8.45 5.37 12.32
C GLU A 49 8.16 3.96 12.83
N GLN A 50 8.10 3.80 14.14
CA GLN A 50 7.88 2.49 14.76
C GLN A 50 6.73 1.73 14.09
N SER A 51 6.97 0.48 13.78
CA SER A 51 6.01 -0.36 13.08
C SER A 51 4.67 -0.47 13.80
N ASN A 52 4.68 -0.48 15.14
CA ASN A 52 3.47 -0.50 15.95
C ASN A 52 2.63 0.77 15.83
N THR A 53 3.25 1.95 15.72
CA THR A 53 2.56 3.23 15.50
C THR A 53 1.88 3.22 14.13
N ARG A 54 2.58 2.81 13.07
CA ARG A 54 2.04 2.72 11.73
C ARG A 54 0.88 1.73 11.62
N LEU A 55 1.02 0.56 12.26
CA LEU A 55 -0.03 -0.44 12.36
C LEU A 55 -1.26 0.09 13.08
N LYS A 56 -1.07 0.77 14.22
CA LYS A 56 -2.15 1.36 15.02
C LYS A 56 -2.94 2.40 14.23
N ILE A 57 -2.25 3.26 13.48
CA ILE A 57 -2.87 4.28 12.61
C ILE A 57 -3.75 3.58 11.56
N CYS A 58 -3.22 2.59 10.84
CA CYS A 58 -3.99 1.86 9.84
C CYS A 58 -5.22 1.17 10.45
N LYS A 59 -5.06 0.50 11.60
CA LYS A 59 -6.17 -0.18 12.29
C LYS A 59 -7.26 0.79 12.72
N GLU A 60 -6.90 1.96 13.26
CA GLU A 60 -7.87 2.96 13.69
C GLU A 60 -8.67 3.55 12.52
N ILE A 61 -8.03 3.77 11.38
CA ILE A 61 -8.67 4.29 10.17
C ILE A 61 -9.75 3.29 9.67
N PHE A 62 -9.41 2.02 9.58
CA PHE A 62 -10.27 1.02 8.93
C PHE A 62 -11.11 0.17 9.89
N LYS A 63 -11.09 0.42 11.20
CA LYS A 63 -11.75 -0.43 12.22
C LYS A 63 -13.23 -0.72 11.99
N ASN A 64 -13.93 0.14 11.26
CA ASN A 64 -15.37 0.01 10.98
C ASN A 64 -15.65 -0.42 9.53
N ASN A 65 -14.64 -0.81 8.76
CA ASN A 65 -14.82 -1.26 7.39
C ASN A 65 -14.68 -2.79 7.32
N GLU A 66 -15.81 -3.49 7.20
CA GLU A 66 -15.85 -4.96 7.20
C GLU A 66 -15.10 -5.60 6.03
N LYS A 67 -14.91 -4.86 4.93
CA LYS A 67 -14.16 -5.31 3.75
C LYS A 67 -12.66 -5.05 3.84
N VAL A 68 -12.19 -4.33 4.88
CA VAL A 68 -10.76 -4.00 5.04
C VAL A 68 -10.20 -4.64 6.29
N GLU A 69 -9.18 -5.46 6.09
CA GLU A 69 -8.39 -6.05 7.15
C GLU A 69 -7.01 -5.39 7.22
N VAL A 70 -6.52 -5.10 8.42
CA VAL A 70 -5.16 -4.59 8.62
C VAL A 70 -4.31 -5.69 9.24
N SER A 71 -3.35 -6.18 8.48
CA SER A 71 -2.49 -7.30 8.85
C SER A 71 -1.11 -6.83 9.33
N ASP A 72 -0.59 -7.46 10.36
CA ASP A 72 0.76 -7.26 10.89
C ASP A 72 1.76 -8.33 10.42
N ILE A 73 1.41 -9.06 9.36
CA ILE A 73 2.17 -10.22 8.86
C ILE A 73 3.63 -9.89 8.54
N GLU A 74 3.90 -8.69 8.00
CA GLU A 74 5.27 -8.26 7.70
C GLU A 74 5.99 -7.69 8.93
N ILE A 75 5.25 -7.04 9.84
CA ILE A 75 5.80 -6.51 11.09
C ILE A 75 6.28 -7.64 12.00
N LYS A 76 5.56 -8.76 12.02
CA LYS A 76 5.92 -9.97 12.78
C LYS A 76 6.96 -10.84 12.10
N ALA A 77 7.22 -10.61 10.82
CA ALA A 77 8.21 -11.40 10.10
C ALA A 77 9.63 -10.98 10.47
N GLU A 78 10.52 -11.95 10.54
CA GLU A 78 11.96 -11.69 10.68
C GLU A 78 12.58 -11.28 9.35
N GLY A 79 13.48 -10.29 9.40
CA GLY A 79 14.23 -9.82 8.23
C GLY A 79 13.44 -8.91 7.29
N LYS A 80 13.93 -8.78 6.07
CA LYS A 80 13.36 -7.89 5.05
C LYS A 80 12.05 -8.43 4.48
N SER A 81 11.09 -7.53 4.29
CA SER A 81 9.79 -7.84 3.68
C SER A 81 9.89 -7.86 2.15
N TYR A 82 9.36 -8.90 1.53
CA TYR A 82 9.22 -9.04 0.09
C TYR A 82 7.80 -9.45 -0.26
N SER A 83 7.18 -8.76 -1.23
CA SER A 83 5.80 -9.05 -1.66
C SER A 83 5.58 -10.53 -2.03
N TYR A 84 6.57 -11.16 -2.67
CA TYR A 84 6.50 -12.59 -3.00
C TYR A 84 6.31 -13.48 -1.77
N ASP A 85 7.11 -13.28 -0.73
CA ASP A 85 7.03 -14.08 0.50
C ASP A 85 5.74 -13.81 1.27
N THR A 86 5.32 -12.54 1.29
CA THR A 86 4.05 -12.11 1.89
C THR A 86 2.86 -12.73 1.19
N LEU A 87 2.84 -12.71 -0.15
CA LEU A 87 1.77 -13.33 -0.94
C LEU A 87 1.67 -14.84 -0.70
N LEU A 88 2.80 -15.56 -0.66
CA LEU A 88 2.78 -17.01 -0.37
C LEU A 88 2.15 -17.31 1.00
N LYS A 89 2.48 -16.53 2.03
CA LYS A 89 1.86 -16.67 3.36
C LYS A 89 0.35 -16.38 3.32
N LEU A 90 -0.07 -15.36 2.56
CA LEU A 90 -1.49 -15.05 2.41
C LEU A 90 -2.25 -16.15 1.65
N ILE A 91 -1.64 -16.73 0.63
CA ILE A 91 -2.21 -17.91 -0.07
C ILE A 91 -2.37 -19.10 0.88
N GLU A 92 -1.40 -19.31 1.79
CA GLU A 92 -1.50 -20.36 2.82
C GLU A 92 -2.65 -20.09 3.80
N ILE A 93 -2.81 -18.82 4.24
CA ILE A 93 -3.84 -18.41 5.21
C ILE A 93 -5.26 -18.46 4.61
N TYR A 94 -5.42 -17.87 3.42
CA TYR A 94 -6.76 -17.69 2.81
C TYR A 94 -7.14 -18.81 1.85
N GLY A 95 -6.18 -19.60 1.39
CA GLY A 95 -6.38 -20.68 0.42
C GLY A 95 -6.10 -20.27 -1.03
N LYS A 96 -5.61 -21.22 -1.80
CA LYS A 96 -5.18 -21.05 -3.20
C LYS A 96 -6.34 -20.84 -4.19
N ASP A 97 -7.58 -21.11 -3.78
CA ASP A 97 -8.76 -20.97 -4.63
C ASP A 97 -9.27 -19.51 -4.68
N ASN A 98 -8.61 -18.60 -3.98
CA ASN A 98 -8.87 -17.17 -4.03
C ASN A 98 -8.04 -16.49 -5.13
N GLU A 99 -8.60 -15.43 -5.69
CA GLU A 99 -7.91 -14.59 -6.66
C GLU A 99 -7.25 -13.42 -5.92
N PHE A 100 -5.93 -13.31 -6.03
CA PHE A 100 -5.16 -12.28 -5.35
C PHE A 100 -4.81 -11.13 -6.31
N PHE A 101 -4.82 -9.91 -5.77
CA PHE A 101 -4.45 -8.68 -6.47
C PHE A 101 -3.47 -7.89 -5.61
N GLU A 102 -2.42 -7.34 -6.19
CA GLU A 102 -1.48 -6.43 -5.50
C GLU A 102 -1.74 -5.00 -5.96
N ILE A 103 -2.03 -4.08 -5.03
CA ILE A 103 -2.24 -2.66 -5.32
C ILE A 103 -0.89 -1.96 -5.23
N ILE A 104 -0.44 -1.39 -6.34
CA ILE A 104 0.83 -0.67 -6.43
C ILE A 104 0.71 0.66 -7.15
N GLY A 105 1.66 1.54 -6.93
CA GLY A 105 1.85 2.74 -7.74
C GLY A 105 2.67 2.46 -9.01
N GLU A 106 2.57 3.34 -9.98
CA GLU A 106 3.32 3.28 -11.24
C GLU A 106 4.84 3.22 -11.05
N ASP A 107 5.38 3.92 -10.02
CA ASP A 107 6.81 3.84 -9.66
C ASP A 107 7.24 2.41 -9.28
N SER A 108 6.35 1.68 -8.61
CA SER A 108 6.59 0.28 -8.23
C SER A 108 6.54 -0.64 -9.44
N LEU A 109 5.62 -0.38 -10.39
CA LEU A 109 5.56 -1.13 -11.64
C LEU A 109 6.84 -0.99 -12.46
N LYS A 110 7.41 0.22 -12.57
CA LYS A 110 8.71 0.44 -13.24
C LYS A 110 9.81 -0.44 -12.68
N ASN A 111 9.81 -0.61 -11.37
CA ASN A 111 10.84 -1.35 -10.64
C ASN A 111 10.47 -2.83 -10.43
N LEU A 112 9.35 -3.30 -10.95
CA LEU A 112 8.83 -4.65 -10.69
C LEU A 112 9.83 -5.75 -11.07
N LYS A 113 10.62 -5.56 -12.13
CA LYS A 113 11.68 -6.51 -12.55
C LYS A 113 12.77 -6.72 -11.48
N THR A 114 12.91 -5.80 -10.54
CA THR A 114 13.88 -5.91 -9.43
C THR A 114 13.30 -6.61 -8.20
N TRP A 115 12.00 -6.89 -8.21
CA TRP A 115 11.35 -7.55 -7.11
C TRP A 115 11.73 -9.03 -7.04
N LYS A 116 11.80 -9.56 -5.82
CA LYS A 116 12.07 -10.99 -5.59
C LYS A 116 11.04 -11.83 -6.35
N ASN A 117 11.52 -12.72 -7.22
CA ASN A 117 10.71 -13.66 -7.98
C ASN A 117 9.56 -12.99 -8.74
N TYR A 118 9.79 -11.83 -9.39
CA TYR A 118 8.73 -11.05 -10.01
C TYR A 118 7.93 -11.82 -11.09
N LYS A 119 8.57 -12.75 -11.81
CA LYS A 119 7.88 -13.56 -12.81
C LYS A 119 6.88 -14.52 -12.19
N GLU A 120 7.26 -15.17 -11.10
CA GLU A 120 6.38 -16.04 -10.34
C GLU A 120 5.27 -15.22 -9.67
N LEU A 121 5.61 -14.03 -9.16
CA LEU A 121 4.64 -13.11 -8.57
C LEU A 121 3.56 -12.70 -9.57
N LEU A 122 3.94 -12.41 -10.84
CA LEU A 122 3.01 -12.13 -11.94
C LEU A 122 2.08 -13.30 -12.28
N ASN A 123 2.47 -14.53 -11.95
CA ASN A 123 1.62 -15.71 -12.14
C ASN A 123 0.71 -16.00 -10.95
N LEU A 124 1.09 -15.54 -9.76
CA LEU A 124 0.36 -15.80 -8.52
C LEU A 124 -0.73 -14.76 -8.22
N CYS A 125 -0.56 -13.52 -8.68
CA CYS A 125 -1.54 -12.45 -8.48
C CYS A 125 -1.63 -11.54 -9.70
N LYS A 126 -2.72 -10.74 -9.75
CA LYS A 126 -2.86 -9.62 -10.66
C LYS A 126 -2.39 -8.33 -9.98
N PHE A 127 -1.92 -7.38 -10.76
CA PHE A 127 -1.50 -6.07 -10.27
C PHE A 127 -2.53 -5.01 -10.63
N ILE A 128 -2.96 -4.23 -9.64
CA ILE A 128 -3.78 -3.03 -9.80
C ILE A 128 -2.83 -1.84 -9.67
N VAL A 129 -2.61 -1.13 -10.76
CA VAL A 129 -1.61 -0.06 -10.85
C VAL A 129 -2.30 1.29 -10.87
N PHE A 130 -2.04 2.10 -9.86
CA PHE A 130 -2.49 3.49 -9.80
C PHE A 130 -1.46 4.41 -10.45
N ARG A 131 -1.91 5.21 -11.43
CA ARG A 131 -1.08 6.22 -12.11
C ARG A 131 -0.97 7.49 -11.28
N ARG A 132 0.20 8.14 -11.40
CA ARG A 132 0.43 9.51 -10.90
C ARG A 132 0.32 10.49 -12.07
N LYS A 133 -0.55 11.49 -11.96
CA LYS A 133 -0.91 12.42 -13.04
C LYS A 133 0.25 13.31 -13.52
N ASP A 134 1.28 13.50 -12.70
CA ASP A 134 2.38 14.41 -13.00
C ASP A 134 3.49 13.78 -13.87
N ASP A 135 3.48 12.48 -14.01
CA ASP A 135 4.48 11.75 -14.80
C ASP A 135 3.94 11.44 -16.21
N LYS A 136 3.73 12.48 -17.02
CA LYS A 136 3.29 12.34 -18.43
C LYS A 136 4.23 11.50 -19.31
N ASN A 137 5.41 11.10 -18.82
CA ASN A 137 6.45 10.40 -19.55
C ASN A 137 7.00 9.18 -18.81
N ILE A 138 6.20 8.53 -17.95
CA ILE A 138 6.64 7.26 -17.40
C ILE A 138 6.56 6.21 -18.51
N GLU A 139 7.70 5.84 -19.09
CA GLU A 139 7.79 4.68 -19.95
C GLU A 139 7.59 3.41 -19.12
N ILE A 140 6.41 2.82 -19.26
CA ILE A 140 6.15 1.47 -18.74
C ILE A 140 6.69 0.49 -19.77
N ASP A 141 7.42 -0.52 -19.32
CA ASP A 141 7.92 -1.60 -20.15
C ASP A 141 6.78 -2.27 -20.94
N ASN A 142 6.99 -2.48 -22.23
CA ASN A 142 5.99 -3.12 -23.10
C ASN A 142 5.57 -4.51 -22.62
N GLU A 143 6.43 -5.23 -21.90
CA GLU A 143 6.09 -6.49 -21.25
C GLU A 143 4.93 -6.32 -20.27
N PHE A 144 4.91 -5.22 -19.52
CA PHE A 144 3.86 -4.94 -18.53
C PHE A 144 2.60 -4.36 -19.16
N LEU A 145 2.73 -3.51 -20.19
CA LEU A 145 1.58 -2.94 -20.91
C LEU A 145 0.71 -4.01 -21.57
N ASN A 146 1.32 -5.10 -22.01
CA ASN A 146 0.63 -6.19 -22.69
C ASN A 146 0.33 -7.40 -21.78
N ASN A 147 0.64 -7.31 -20.49
CA ASN A 147 0.43 -8.40 -19.55
C ASN A 147 -1.00 -8.39 -19.00
N LYS A 148 -1.76 -9.46 -19.27
CA LYS A 148 -3.16 -9.62 -18.81
C LYS A 148 -3.34 -9.60 -17.29
N ASN A 149 -2.27 -9.80 -16.52
CA ASN A 149 -2.27 -9.76 -15.07
C ASN A 149 -1.94 -8.37 -14.52
N ILE A 150 -1.78 -7.36 -15.39
CA ILE A 150 -1.54 -5.97 -14.99
C ILE A 150 -2.73 -5.11 -15.43
N ILE A 151 -3.41 -4.49 -14.47
CA ILE A 151 -4.57 -3.62 -14.65
C ILE A 151 -4.11 -2.20 -14.33
N ILE A 152 -3.87 -1.39 -15.34
CA ILE A 152 -3.49 0.02 -15.17
C ILE A 152 -4.77 0.85 -15.12
N LEU A 153 -4.94 1.61 -14.04
CA LEU A 153 -6.12 2.42 -13.82
C LEU A 153 -5.89 3.87 -14.26
N GLU A 154 -6.89 4.45 -14.89
CA GLU A 154 -6.99 5.89 -15.08
C GLU A 154 -7.78 6.47 -13.90
N ASN A 155 -7.07 6.82 -12.84
CA ASN A 155 -7.65 7.34 -11.60
C ASN A 155 -7.31 8.82 -11.40
N GLU A 156 -8.08 9.48 -10.54
CA GLU A 156 -7.71 10.78 -10.03
C GLU A 156 -6.43 10.70 -9.21
N TYR A 157 -5.55 11.67 -9.42
CA TYR A 157 -4.31 11.78 -8.63
C TYR A 157 -4.59 12.54 -7.33
N TYR A 158 -4.09 11.98 -6.25
CA TYR A 158 -4.14 12.62 -4.93
C TYR A 158 -2.75 13.13 -4.57
N ASN A 159 -2.54 14.45 -4.70
CA ASN A 159 -1.25 15.09 -4.41
C ASN A 159 -1.03 15.23 -2.89
N ILE A 160 -0.89 14.11 -2.21
CA ILE A 160 -0.61 14.02 -0.77
C ILE A 160 0.55 13.06 -0.59
N SER A 161 1.55 13.45 0.18
CA SER A 161 2.68 12.58 0.51
C SER A 161 2.92 12.48 2.01
N SER A 162 3.31 11.27 2.46
CA SER A 162 3.69 11.07 3.86
C SER A 162 4.88 11.95 4.28
N THR A 163 5.78 12.27 3.34
CA THR A 163 6.92 13.16 3.61
C THR A 163 6.46 14.59 3.90
N GLU A 164 5.51 15.11 3.13
CA GLU A 164 4.90 16.42 3.40
C GLU A 164 4.26 16.45 4.78
N ILE A 165 3.48 15.42 5.13
CA ILE A 165 2.81 15.33 6.43
C ILE A 165 3.83 15.33 7.56
N ARG A 166 4.90 14.53 7.48
CA ARG A 166 5.96 14.53 8.50
C ARG A 166 6.63 15.89 8.65
N ASN A 167 6.91 16.56 7.55
CA ASN A 167 7.51 17.91 7.58
C ASN A 167 6.57 18.93 8.25
N LYS A 168 5.27 18.89 7.93
CA LYS A 168 4.27 19.75 8.57
C LYS A 168 4.19 19.52 10.08
N VAL A 169 4.16 18.24 10.51
CA VAL A 169 4.13 17.91 11.94
C VAL A 169 5.38 18.45 12.65
N LYS A 170 6.56 18.26 12.10
CA LYS A 170 7.83 18.78 12.66
C LYS A 170 7.82 20.32 12.76
N ASN A 171 7.24 20.98 11.78
CA ASN A 171 7.08 22.44 11.78
C ASN A 171 5.89 22.94 12.59
N LYS A 172 5.12 22.06 13.24
CA LYS A 172 3.89 22.38 13.97
C LYS A 172 2.82 23.04 13.09
N GLU A 173 2.79 22.67 11.80
CA GLU A 173 1.80 23.12 10.83
C GLU A 173 0.57 22.19 10.87
N ASP A 174 -0.60 22.72 10.50
CA ASP A 174 -1.84 21.96 10.44
C ASP A 174 -1.79 20.87 9.35
N ILE A 175 -2.24 19.67 9.68
CA ILE A 175 -2.36 18.51 8.79
C ILE A 175 -3.81 18.11 8.54
N SER A 176 -4.79 18.94 8.93
CA SER A 176 -6.21 18.72 8.63
C SER A 176 -6.44 18.54 7.14
N GLY A 177 -7.32 17.61 6.79
CA GLY A 177 -7.60 17.27 5.38
C GLY A 177 -6.51 16.47 4.65
N LEU A 178 -5.33 16.29 5.24
CA LEU A 178 -4.27 15.43 4.71
C LEU A 178 -4.33 14.02 5.31
N VAL A 179 -4.79 13.90 6.54
CA VAL A 179 -4.93 12.65 7.30
C VAL A 179 -6.35 12.48 7.81
N ASN A 180 -6.71 11.25 8.16
CA ASN A 180 -7.99 10.97 8.80
C ASN A 180 -8.06 11.63 10.18
N GLU A 181 -9.14 12.34 10.48
CA GLU A 181 -9.31 13.09 11.74
C GLU A 181 -9.20 12.18 12.97
N LYS A 182 -9.60 10.91 12.86
CA LYS A 182 -9.48 9.93 13.97
C LYS A 182 -8.05 9.70 14.44
N VAL A 183 -7.07 9.90 13.57
CA VAL A 183 -5.66 9.61 13.83
C VAL A 183 -4.78 10.87 13.82
N LYS A 184 -5.35 12.05 13.55
CA LYS A 184 -4.62 13.31 13.47
C LYS A 184 -3.78 13.56 14.73
N ASN A 185 -4.39 13.55 15.90
CA ASN A 185 -3.70 13.78 17.18
C ASN A 185 -2.61 12.72 17.44
N LEU A 186 -2.84 11.48 17.06
CA LEU A 186 -1.85 10.42 17.18
C LEU A 186 -0.64 10.69 16.28
N ILE A 187 -0.88 11.11 15.03
CA ILE A 187 0.18 11.45 14.10
C ILE A 187 0.98 12.66 14.57
N GLU A 188 0.31 13.73 15.00
CA GLU A 188 0.97 14.92 15.55
C GLU A 188 1.86 14.61 16.74
N LYS A 189 1.47 13.66 17.59
CA LYS A 189 2.25 13.23 18.75
C LYS A 189 3.45 12.36 18.37
N GLU A 190 3.27 11.39 17.48
CA GLU A 190 4.25 10.33 17.23
C GLU A 190 5.30 10.70 16.15
N TYR A 191 5.02 11.75 15.34
CA TYR A 191 5.89 12.20 14.25
C TYR A 191 6.52 13.56 14.46
N ILE A 192 6.51 14.05 15.70
CA ILE A 192 7.03 15.40 16.05
C ILE A 192 8.56 15.46 16.07
N ASP A 193 9.26 14.33 16.28
CA ASP A 193 10.72 14.23 16.41
C ASP A 193 11.45 14.02 15.07
#